data_b80d16a4b6a3123b78f06c8e26933f00
#
_entry.id   b80d16a4b6a3123b78f06c8e26933f00
#
_cell.length_a   1.000
_cell.length_b   1.000
_cell.length_c   1.000
_cell.angle_alpha   90.00
_cell.angle_beta   90.00
_cell.angle_gamma   90.00
#
_symmetry.space_group_name_H-M   'P 1'
#
loop_
_entity.id
_entity.type
_entity.pdbx_description
1 polymer ?
#
loop_
_entity_poly.entity_id
_entity_poly.type
_entity_poly.pdbx_seq_one_letter_code
_entity_poly.pdbx_strand_id
1 'polypeptide(L)'
;MKKHRRGLRRAACLLALAMCAALLCGCTGKADSYTAAMPVIVVGSDNYPPFNYMSTDGTPTGIDVELATEAFRRLGCRAKFVTIDWEKKKELVENDTIDCIWGSFTMDGREEEYQ
;
A
#
# COMPACT_ATOMS: atom_id res chain seq x y z
N MET A 1 -55.18 -31.04 0.61
CA MET A 1 -54.38 -30.08 1.44
C MET A 1 -52.89 -30.37 1.53
N LYS A 2 -52.38 -31.60 1.29
CA LYS A 2 -50.91 -31.89 1.36
C LYS A 2 -50.09 -31.36 0.19
N LYS A 3 -50.68 -31.14 -1.00
CA LYS A 3 -49.97 -30.71 -2.21
C LYS A 3 -49.54 -29.24 -2.16
N HIS A 4 -50.33 -28.36 -1.53
CA HIS A 4 -50.04 -26.93 -1.39
C HIS A 4 -48.87 -26.64 -0.43
N ARG A 5 -48.77 -27.43 0.63
CA ARG A 5 -47.67 -27.28 1.61
C ARG A 5 -46.30 -27.69 1.06
N ARG A 6 -46.24 -28.59 0.09
CA ARG A 6 -44.99 -29.00 -0.57
C ARG A 6 -44.48 -27.93 -1.55
N GLY A 7 -45.35 -27.21 -2.23
CA GLY A 7 -45.00 -26.08 -3.09
C GLY A 7 -44.42 -24.91 -2.29
N LEU A 8 -45.06 -24.56 -1.17
CA LEU A 8 -44.63 -23.47 -0.31
C LEU A 8 -43.24 -23.73 0.33
N ARG A 9 -43.00 -25.00 0.74
CA ARG A 9 -41.67 -25.39 1.28
C ARG A 9 -40.57 -25.33 0.23
N ARG A 10 -40.85 -25.71 -1.03
CA ARG A 10 -39.89 -25.62 -2.15
C ARG A 10 -39.58 -24.17 -2.51
N ALA A 11 -40.59 -23.30 -2.52
CA ALA A 11 -40.40 -21.87 -2.75
C ALA A 11 -39.59 -21.22 -1.65
N ALA A 12 -39.83 -21.56 -0.38
CA ALA A 12 -39.05 -21.04 0.75
C ALA A 12 -37.60 -21.50 0.72
N CYS A 13 -37.31 -22.75 0.34
CA CYS A 13 -35.94 -23.25 0.18
C CYS A 13 -35.18 -22.54 -0.97
N LEU A 14 -35.85 -22.29 -2.09
CA LEU A 14 -35.27 -21.58 -3.22
C LEU A 14 -34.96 -20.14 -2.90
N LEU A 15 -35.83 -19.46 -2.15
CA LEU A 15 -35.62 -18.10 -1.64
C LEU A 15 -34.44 -18.05 -0.65
N ALA A 16 -34.32 -19.00 0.24
CA ALA A 16 -33.22 -19.09 1.20
C ALA A 16 -31.89 -19.36 0.48
N LEU A 17 -31.86 -20.22 -0.55
CA LEU A 17 -30.65 -20.46 -1.35
C LEU A 17 -30.23 -19.23 -2.15
N ALA A 18 -31.17 -18.48 -2.71
CA ALA A 18 -30.89 -17.24 -3.43
C ALA A 18 -30.33 -16.15 -2.51
N MET A 19 -30.84 -16.04 -1.29
CA MET A 19 -30.34 -15.11 -0.28
C MET A 19 -28.93 -15.48 0.19
N CYS A 20 -28.63 -16.76 0.40
CA CYS A 20 -27.28 -17.22 0.73
C CYS A 20 -26.27 -16.95 -0.41
N ALA A 21 -26.66 -17.15 -1.67
CA ALA A 21 -25.82 -16.86 -2.82
C ALA A 21 -25.50 -15.36 -2.95
N ALA A 22 -26.45 -14.46 -2.63
CA ALA A 22 -26.24 -13.02 -2.64
C ALA A 22 -25.26 -12.55 -1.54
N LEU A 23 -25.22 -13.23 -0.40
CA LEU A 23 -24.30 -12.92 0.70
C LEU A 23 -22.84 -13.35 0.43
N LEU A 24 -22.62 -14.31 -0.46
CA LEU A 24 -21.28 -14.79 -0.84
C LEU A 24 -20.62 -13.93 -1.93
N CYS A 25 -21.36 -13.08 -2.64
CA CYS A 25 -20.85 -12.20 -3.69
C CYS A 25 -20.31 -10.85 -3.16
N GLY A 26 -20.33 -10.61 -1.85
CA GLY A 26 -20.03 -9.31 -1.23
C GLY A 26 -18.55 -9.02 -0.93
N CYS A 27 -17.61 -9.91 -1.26
CA CYS A 27 -16.18 -9.74 -0.95
C CYS A 27 -15.27 -9.76 -2.18
N THR A 28 -15.63 -9.09 -3.26
CA THR A 28 -14.63 -8.76 -4.30
C THR A 28 -14.14 -7.34 -4.04
N GLY A 29 -12.93 -7.29 -3.51
CA GLY A 29 -12.32 -6.11 -2.94
C GLY A 29 -12.26 -4.89 -3.85
N LYS A 30 -12.75 -3.80 -3.31
CA LYS A 30 -12.42 -2.43 -3.74
C LYS A 30 -11.10 -1.94 -3.11
N ALA A 31 -10.13 -2.83 -2.88
CA ALA A 31 -8.84 -2.43 -2.32
C ALA A 31 -8.00 -1.66 -3.34
N ASP A 32 -8.08 -2.05 -4.61
CA ASP A 32 -7.18 -1.51 -5.64
C ASP A 32 -7.52 -0.08 -6.09
N SER A 33 -8.80 0.30 -6.08
CA SER A 33 -9.21 1.65 -6.54
C SER A 33 -8.92 2.76 -5.51
N TYR A 34 -8.92 2.45 -4.22
CA TYR A 34 -8.56 3.41 -3.17
C TYR A 34 -7.06 3.71 -3.20
N THR A 35 -6.24 2.68 -3.35
CA THR A 35 -4.78 2.81 -3.40
C THR A 35 -4.32 3.59 -4.65
N ALA A 36 -5.01 3.42 -5.79
CA ALA A 36 -4.70 4.14 -7.01
C ALA A 36 -5.01 5.65 -6.95
N ALA A 37 -5.93 6.07 -6.06
CA ALA A 37 -6.31 7.47 -5.86
C ALA A 37 -5.45 8.20 -4.82
N MET A 38 -4.58 7.48 -4.08
CA MET A 38 -3.72 8.09 -3.05
C MET A 38 -2.60 8.92 -3.70
N PRO A 39 -2.30 10.11 -3.17
CA PRO A 39 -1.11 10.87 -3.57
C PRO A 39 0.15 10.01 -3.46
N VAL A 40 1.06 10.17 -4.41
CA VAL A 40 2.34 9.45 -4.44
C VAL A 40 3.41 10.33 -3.83
N ILE A 41 4.15 9.79 -2.87
CA ILE A 41 5.35 10.39 -2.32
C ILE A 41 6.57 9.67 -2.90
N VAL A 42 7.41 10.39 -3.61
CA VAL A 42 8.65 9.85 -4.19
C VAL A 42 9.75 9.90 -3.13
N VAL A 43 10.16 8.71 -2.71
CA VAL A 43 11.16 8.53 -1.63
C VAL A 43 12.51 8.17 -2.25
N GLY A 44 13.50 9.04 -2.09
CA GLY A 44 14.86 8.77 -2.50
C GLY A 44 15.60 7.93 -1.46
N SER A 45 16.24 6.86 -1.87
CA SER A 45 17.10 6.02 -1.02
C SER A 45 18.33 5.54 -1.77
N ASP A 46 19.36 5.17 -1.03
CA ASP A 46 20.52 4.46 -1.57
C ASP A 46 20.30 2.94 -1.58
N ASN A 47 21.36 2.17 -1.77
CA ASN A 47 21.32 0.71 -1.69
C ASN A 47 22.07 0.25 -0.44
N TYR A 48 21.35 0.07 0.65
CA TYR A 48 21.90 -0.25 1.97
C TYR A 48 21.17 -1.44 2.64
N PRO A 49 21.46 -2.69 2.24
CA PRO A 49 20.88 -3.87 2.89
C PRO A 49 21.29 -3.99 4.37
N PRO A 50 20.40 -4.45 5.26
CA PRO A 50 19.04 -4.93 5.03
C PRO A 50 17.96 -3.82 5.11
N PHE A 51 18.35 -2.56 5.18
CA PHE A 51 17.43 -1.43 5.43
C PHE A 51 16.65 -1.03 4.19
N ASN A 52 17.35 -0.73 3.10
CA ASN A 52 16.75 -0.39 1.82
C ASN A 52 17.62 -0.92 0.67
N TYR A 53 17.03 -1.64 -0.24
CA TYR A 53 17.70 -2.20 -1.41
C TYR A 53 16.69 -2.67 -2.45
N MET A 54 17.16 -2.92 -3.67
CA MET A 54 16.34 -3.54 -4.70
C MET A 54 16.54 -5.05 -4.68
N SER A 55 15.45 -5.79 -4.61
CA SER A 55 15.47 -7.25 -4.77
C SER A 55 15.84 -7.64 -6.21
N THR A 56 16.07 -8.92 -6.45
CA THR A 56 16.48 -9.44 -7.78
C THR A 56 15.43 -9.22 -8.88
N ASP A 57 14.17 -9.02 -8.49
CA ASP A 57 13.06 -8.71 -9.41
C ASP A 57 12.84 -7.19 -9.59
N GLY A 58 13.69 -6.36 -8.99
CA GLY A 58 13.60 -4.90 -9.06
C GLY A 58 12.58 -4.28 -8.09
N THR A 59 12.08 -5.05 -7.13
CA THR A 59 11.16 -4.53 -6.10
C THR A 59 11.92 -3.88 -4.96
N PRO A 60 11.61 -2.63 -4.56
CA PRO A 60 12.15 -2.03 -3.36
C PRO A 60 11.84 -2.88 -2.13
N THR A 61 12.84 -3.16 -1.32
CA THR A 61 12.75 -4.12 -0.21
C THR A 61 13.61 -3.64 0.96
N GLY A 62 13.26 -4.07 2.17
CA GLY A 62 14.02 -3.80 3.39
C GLY A 62 13.20 -3.14 4.48
N ILE A 63 13.80 -3.04 5.66
CA ILE A 63 13.14 -2.55 6.88
C ILE A 63 12.61 -1.12 6.69
N ASP A 64 13.43 -0.26 6.11
CA ASP A 64 13.06 1.14 5.86
C ASP A 64 11.97 1.27 4.81
N VAL A 65 11.97 0.42 3.79
CA VAL A 65 10.94 0.39 2.75
C VAL A 65 9.59 0.01 3.35
N GLU A 66 9.53 -1.03 4.19
CA GLU A 66 8.31 -1.46 4.86
C GLU A 66 7.80 -0.38 5.83
N LEU A 67 8.70 0.20 6.62
CA LEU A 67 8.37 1.23 7.61
C LEU A 67 7.82 2.49 6.93
N ALA A 68 8.51 3.01 5.92
CA ALA A 68 8.07 4.20 5.19
C ALA A 68 6.77 3.95 4.42
N THR A 69 6.61 2.77 3.81
CA THR A 69 5.36 2.40 3.13
C THR A 69 4.19 2.43 4.09
N GLU A 70 4.33 1.85 5.28
CA GLU A 70 3.26 1.86 6.29
C GLU A 70 3.02 3.26 6.86
N ALA A 71 4.07 4.06 7.09
CA ALA A 71 3.94 5.43 7.57
C ALA A 71 3.15 6.30 6.58
N PHE A 72 3.51 6.29 5.30
CA PHE A 72 2.79 7.04 4.27
C PHE A 72 1.38 6.53 4.03
N ARG A 73 1.16 5.20 4.09
CA ARG A 73 -0.18 4.63 4.02
C ARG A 73 -1.10 5.17 5.13
N ARG A 74 -0.61 5.31 6.35
CA ARG A 74 -1.37 5.92 7.48
C ARG A 74 -1.67 7.40 7.25
N LEU A 75 -0.82 8.09 6.52
CA LEU A 75 -1.03 9.49 6.12
C LEU A 75 -1.93 9.64 4.88
N GLY A 76 -2.47 8.54 4.36
CA GLY A 76 -3.30 8.56 3.15
C GLY A 76 -2.51 8.74 1.86
N CYS A 77 -1.20 8.44 1.87
CA CYS A 77 -0.29 8.53 0.73
C CYS A 77 0.26 7.16 0.34
N ARG A 78 0.84 7.08 -0.84
CA ARG A 78 1.53 5.89 -1.34
C ARG A 78 3.01 6.22 -1.58
N ALA A 79 3.91 5.47 -0.95
CA ALA A 79 5.34 5.60 -1.18
C ALA A 79 5.74 5.02 -2.55
N LYS A 80 6.63 5.72 -3.26
CA LYS A 80 7.33 5.23 -4.45
C LYS A 80 8.82 5.41 -4.22
N PHE A 81 9.53 4.31 -4.00
CA PHE A 81 10.98 4.33 -3.81
C PHE A 81 11.72 4.46 -5.13
N VAL A 82 12.76 5.28 -5.12
CA VAL A 82 13.70 5.44 -6.23
C VAL A 82 15.11 5.40 -5.68
N THR A 83 15.99 4.67 -6.35
CA THR A 83 17.43 4.68 -6.02
C THR A 83 18.04 5.97 -6.56
N ILE A 84 18.76 6.68 -5.69
CA ILE A 84 19.39 7.96 -6.01
C ILE A 84 20.91 7.90 -5.87
N ASP A 85 21.59 8.83 -6.51
CA ASP A 85 22.96 9.17 -6.15
C ASP A 85 22.93 9.91 -4.79
N TRP A 86 23.47 9.26 -3.75
CA TRP A 86 23.37 9.75 -2.38
C TRP A 86 24.03 11.13 -2.19
N GLU A 87 25.06 11.45 -2.96
CA GLU A 87 25.72 12.74 -2.88
C GLU A 87 24.82 13.89 -3.38
N LYS A 88 23.84 13.58 -4.21
CA LYS A 88 22.87 14.53 -4.78
C LYS A 88 21.57 14.64 -3.99
N LYS A 89 21.44 13.95 -2.87
CA LYS A 89 20.19 13.86 -2.12
C LYS A 89 19.52 15.19 -1.80
N LYS A 90 20.29 16.22 -1.42
CA LYS A 90 19.77 17.56 -1.15
C LYS A 90 19.26 18.26 -2.40
N GLU A 91 20.08 18.26 -3.45
CA GLU A 91 19.71 18.82 -4.76
C GLU A 91 18.41 18.20 -5.30
N LEU A 92 18.25 16.89 -5.14
CA LEU A 92 17.08 16.17 -5.62
C LEU A 92 15.79 16.52 -4.85
N VAL A 93 15.90 16.84 -3.57
CA VAL A 93 14.78 17.36 -2.77
C VAL A 93 14.52 18.83 -3.13
N GLU A 94 15.55 19.65 -3.23
CA GLU A 94 15.44 21.09 -3.51
C GLU A 94 14.83 21.38 -4.89
N ASN A 95 15.04 20.50 -5.86
CA ASN A 95 14.50 20.65 -7.21
C ASN A 95 13.22 19.82 -7.46
N ASP A 96 12.59 19.30 -6.41
CA ASP A 96 11.35 18.51 -6.45
C ASP A 96 11.45 17.23 -7.30
N THR A 97 12.65 16.68 -7.52
CA THR A 97 12.84 15.39 -8.20
C THR A 97 12.36 14.23 -7.31
N ILE A 98 12.59 14.36 -6.01
CA ILE A 98 12.07 13.50 -4.96
C ILE A 98 11.41 14.34 -3.88
N ASP A 99 10.41 13.79 -3.19
CA ASP A 99 9.70 14.49 -2.12
C ASP A 99 10.44 14.42 -0.78
N CYS A 100 11.14 13.31 -0.53
CA CYS A 100 11.92 13.11 0.69
C CYS A 100 13.02 12.06 0.53
N ILE A 101 13.92 12.02 1.50
CA ILE A 101 14.92 10.97 1.68
C ILE A 101 14.50 10.06 2.83
N TRP A 102 14.68 8.76 2.66
CA TRP A 102 14.45 7.78 3.72
C TRP A 102 15.43 6.62 3.59
N GLY A 103 16.17 6.36 4.66
CA GLY A 103 17.13 5.26 4.66
C GLY A 103 18.12 5.37 5.81
N SER A 104 17.84 4.80 6.99
CA SER A 104 18.73 4.65 8.16
C SER A 104 19.79 5.73 8.35
N PHE A 105 19.45 6.98 8.01
CA PHE A 105 20.34 8.11 7.97
C PHE A 105 20.48 8.73 9.37
N THR A 106 21.68 8.71 9.92
CA THR A 106 21.94 9.26 11.25
C THR A 106 21.84 10.79 11.23
N MET A 107 20.95 11.33 12.07
CA MET A 107 20.78 12.78 12.26
C MET A 107 21.78 13.38 13.25
N ASP A 108 22.48 12.56 14.03
CA ASP A 108 23.43 13.01 15.04
C ASP A 108 24.50 13.95 14.45
N GLY A 109 24.55 15.18 14.98
CA GLY A 109 25.41 16.25 14.48
C GLY A 109 24.99 16.88 13.14
N ARG A 110 23.77 16.63 12.67
CA ARG A 110 23.21 17.13 11.39
C ARG A 110 21.84 17.77 11.52
N GLU A 111 21.40 18.04 12.73
CA GLU A 111 20.06 18.55 13.05
C GLU A 111 19.79 19.92 12.43
N GLU A 112 20.85 20.72 12.24
CA GLU A 112 20.79 22.04 11.58
C GLU A 112 20.71 21.93 10.03
N GLU A 113 21.10 20.78 9.49
CA GLU A 113 21.25 20.58 8.05
C GLU A 113 20.04 19.89 7.41
N TYR A 114 19.35 19.08 8.19
CA TYR A 114 18.19 18.30 7.76
C TYR A 114 17.02 18.50 8.73
N GLN A 115 15.84 18.78 8.20
CA GLN A 115 14.60 18.96 8.94
C GLN A 115 13.52 18.03 8.41
#